data_6801d686e06f0425b93b1a849668df60
#
_entry.id   6801d686e06f0425b93b1a849668df60
#
_cell.length_a   1.000
_cell.length_b   1.000
_cell.length_c   1.000
_cell.angle_alpha   90.00
_cell.angle_beta   90.00
_cell.angle_gamma   90.00
#
_symmetry.space_group_name_H-M   'P 1'
#
loop_
_entity.id
_entity.type
_entity.pdbx_description
1 polymer ?
#
loop_
_entity_poly.entity_id
_entity_poly.type
_entity_poly.pdbx_seq_one_letter_code
_entity_poly.pdbx_strand_id
1 'polypeptide(L)'
;MQQKLQNTKNLVSEVFDKVYDKYDLMNNLMSLGIHKSWKKQLIYSMNPKTNTKLIDVACGTGDIAKLFVDATKNKSKVLCVDPNKKMISLSKQKLRDCKNISWNWKSQFFIFNNNI
;
A
#
# COMPACT_ATOMS: atom_id res chain seq x y z
N MET A 1 9.82 -2.41 -30.63
CA MET A 1 8.91 -3.00 -29.64
C MET A 1 9.34 -2.76 -28.20
N GLN A 2 10.60 -2.92 -27.85
CA GLN A 2 11.11 -2.61 -26.51
C GLN A 2 10.98 -1.14 -26.12
N GLN A 3 11.22 -0.23 -27.08
CA GLN A 3 11.09 1.21 -26.86
C GLN A 3 9.64 1.62 -26.57
N LYS A 4 8.68 1.01 -27.27
CA LYS A 4 7.26 1.25 -27.05
C LYS A 4 6.81 0.80 -25.66
N LEU A 5 7.30 -0.35 -25.19
CA LEU A 5 7.02 -0.87 -23.85
C LEU A 5 7.63 0.03 -22.76
N GLN A 6 8.84 0.51 -23.00
CA GLN A 6 9.52 1.43 -22.06
C GLN A 6 8.79 2.77 -21.97
N ASN A 7 8.34 3.31 -23.11
CA ASN A 7 7.58 4.55 -23.13
C ASN A 7 6.23 4.40 -22.42
N THR A 8 5.56 3.26 -22.56
CA THR A 8 4.31 2.97 -21.86
C THR A 8 4.53 2.89 -20.35
N LYS A 9 5.59 2.23 -19.91
CA LYS A 9 5.94 2.17 -18.47
C LYS A 9 6.23 3.55 -17.90
N ASN A 10 6.98 4.36 -18.62
CA ASN A 10 7.30 5.71 -18.21
C ASN A 10 6.04 6.58 -18.12
N LEU A 11 5.14 6.46 -19.10
CA LEU A 11 3.88 7.20 -19.11
C LEU A 11 2.99 6.82 -17.93
N VAL A 12 2.86 5.54 -17.64
CA VAL A 12 2.08 5.05 -16.48
C VAL A 12 2.66 5.60 -15.19
N SER A 13 3.99 5.54 -15.03
CA SER A 13 4.68 6.06 -13.83
C SER A 13 4.46 7.57 -13.70
N GLU A 14 4.58 8.34 -14.78
CA GLU A 14 4.36 9.79 -14.77
C GLU A 14 2.92 10.14 -14.39
N VAL A 15 1.94 9.45 -14.97
CA VAL A 15 0.53 9.69 -14.67
C VAL A 15 0.27 9.38 -13.19
N PHE A 16 0.79 8.28 -12.69
CA PHE A 16 0.63 7.89 -11.29
C PHE A 16 1.25 8.93 -10.36
N ASP A 17 2.44 9.43 -10.70
CA ASP A 17 3.13 10.45 -9.90
C ASP A 17 2.39 11.79 -9.89
N LYS A 18 1.73 12.16 -11.01
CA LYS A 18 0.96 13.39 -11.10
C LYS A 18 -0.35 13.34 -10.33
N VAL A 19 -0.98 12.18 -10.21
CA VAL A 19 -2.31 12.06 -9.61
C VAL A 19 -2.29 11.59 -8.16
N TYR A 20 -1.13 11.20 -7.62
CA TYR A 20 -1.11 10.63 -6.27
C TYR A 20 -1.61 11.59 -5.20
N ASP A 21 -1.26 12.88 -5.28
CA ASP A 21 -1.75 13.90 -4.35
C ASP A 21 -3.26 14.13 -4.49
N LYS A 22 -3.73 14.17 -5.74
CA LYS A 22 -5.14 14.36 -6.05
C LYS A 22 -5.95 13.09 -5.76
N TYR A 23 -5.31 11.94 -5.89
CA TYR A 23 -5.96 10.65 -5.64
C TYR A 23 -6.42 10.53 -4.19
N ASP A 24 -5.55 10.85 -3.24
CA ASP A 24 -5.89 10.77 -1.82
C ASP A 24 -6.97 11.80 -1.46
N LEU A 25 -6.83 13.04 -1.95
CA LEU A 25 -7.84 14.08 -1.76
C LEU A 25 -9.17 13.68 -2.39
N MET A 26 -9.13 13.14 -3.62
CA MET A 26 -10.34 12.71 -4.33
C MET A 26 -11.03 11.54 -3.63
N ASN A 27 -10.27 10.56 -3.14
CA ASN A 27 -10.83 9.47 -2.35
C ASN A 27 -11.50 9.96 -1.06
N ASN A 28 -10.89 10.91 -0.38
CA ASN A 28 -11.48 11.50 0.83
C ASN A 28 -12.73 12.31 0.52
N LEU A 29 -12.74 13.07 -0.58
CA LEU A 29 -13.89 13.89 -0.97
C LEU A 29 -15.04 13.06 -1.52
N MET A 30 -14.76 12.12 -2.43
CA MET A 30 -15.80 11.33 -3.10
C MET A 30 -16.44 10.31 -2.18
N SER A 31 -15.71 9.79 -1.22
CA SER A 31 -16.21 8.77 -0.33
C SER A 31 -16.98 9.33 0.87
N LEU A 32 -16.80 10.60 1.22
CA LEU A 32 -17.41 11.23 2.41
C LEU A 32 -17.29 10.34 3.66
N GLY A 33 -16.12 9.70 3.83
CA GLY A 33 -15.92 8.75 4.90
C GLY A 33 -16.27 7.30 4.57
N ILE A 34 -16.96 7.04 3.47
CA ILE A 34 -17.29 5.68 3.03
C ILE A 34 -16.02 4.86 2.78
N HIS A 35 -15.02 5.50 2.19
CA HIS A 35 -13.71 4.87 1.94
C HIS A 35 -13.07 4.39 3.24
N LYS A 36 -13.09 5.20 4.30
CA LYS A 36 -12.56 4.81 5.61
C LYS A 36 -13.41 3.70 6.25
N SER A 37 -14.73 3.78 6.13
CA SER A 37 -15.65 2.76 6.61
C SER A 37 -15.40 1.42 5.93
N TRP A 38 -15.19 1.43 4.61
CA TRP A 38 -14.91 0.23 3.83
C TRP A 38 -13.62 -0.44 4.29
N LYS A 39 -12.58 0.32 4.51
CA LYS A 39 -11.29 -0.21 5.00
C LYS A 39 -11.42 -0.81 6.39
N LYS A 40 -12.17 -0.17 7.26
CA LYS A 40 -12.45 -0.70 8.60
C LYS A 40 -13.22 -2.00 8.54
N GLN A 41 -14.21 -2.11 7.66
CA GLN A 41 -14.96 -3.34 7.46
C GLN A 41 -14.08 -4.47 6.92
N LEU A 42 -13.15 -4.15 6.02
CA LEU A 42 -12.18 -5.12 5.54
C LEU A 42 -11.36 -5.69 6.69
N ILE A 43 -10.81 -4.84 7.54
CA ILE A 43 -10.02 -5.25 8.69
C ILE A 43 -10.87 -6.08 9.67
N TYR A 44 -12.11 -5.66 9.90
CA TYR A 44 -13.03 -6.41 10.77
C TYR A 44 -13.29 -7.81 10.20
N SER A 45 -13.50 -7.92 8.88
CA SER A 45 -13.73 -9.22 8.22
C SER A 45 -12.50 -10.12 8.26
N MET A 46 -11.31 -9.55 8.23
CA MET A 46 -10.06 -10.30 8.38
C MET A 46 -9.90 -10.88 9.78
N ASN A 47 -10.54 -10.27 10.77
CA ASN A 47 -10.45 -10.63 12.19
C ASN A 47 -8.97 -10.80 12.62
N PRO A 48 -8.16 -9.73 12.54
CA PRO A 48 -6.72 -9.84 12.78
C PRO A 48 -6.43 -10.21 14.23
N LYS A 49 -5.52 -11.16 14.39
CA LYS A 49 -5.08 -11.62 15.71
C LYS A 49 -3.65 -11.17 15.97
N THR A 50 -3.31 -11.04 17.26
CA THR A 50 -1.93 -10.77 17.65
C THR A 50 -0.98 -11.86 17.16
N ASN A 51 0.28 -11.51 16.94
CA ASN A 51 1.33 -12.41 16.44
C ASN A 51 1.07 -12.96 15.03
N THR A 52 0.28 -12.25 14.23
CA THR A 52 0.04 -12.58 12.83
C THR A 52 0.89 -11.70 11.91
N LYS A 53 0.95 -12.09 10.64
CA LYS A 53 1.67 -11.36 9.60
C LYS A 53 0.72 -10.99 8.48
N LEU A 54 0.88 -9.77 7.95
CA LEU A 54 0.14 -9.29 6.80
C LEU A 54 1.11 -8.89 5.70
N ILE A 55 0.82 -9.28 4.48
CA ILE A 55 1.46 -8.72 3.29
C ILE A 55 0.43 -7.86 2.59
N ASP A 56 0.67 -6.57 2.54
CA ASP A 56 -0.20 -5.60 1.89
C ASP A 56 0.37 -5.28 0.50
N VAL A 57 -0.17 -5.92 -0.51
CA VAL A 57 0.26 -5.77 -1.91
C VAL A 57 -0.44 -4.56 -2.51
N ALA A 58 0.35 -3.71 -3.19
CA ALA A 58 -0.11 -2.41 -3.66
C ALA A 58 -0.61 -1.54 -2.48
N CYS A 59 0.23 -1.42 -1.47
CA CYS A 59 -0.16 -0.82 -0.20
C CYS A 59 -0.49 0.68 -0.30
N GLY A 60 -0.04 1.36 -1.35
CA GLY A 60 -0.25 2.79 -1.49
C GLY A 60 0.34 3.56 -0.31
N THR A 61 -0.47 4.40 0.31
CA THR A 61 -0.05 5.20 1.47
C THR A 61 -0.09 4.43 2.80
N GLY A 62 -0.50 3.16 2.79
CA GLY A 62 -0.42 2.29 3.95
C GLY A 62 -1.62 2.33 4.88
N ASP A 63 -2.79 2.71 4.40
CA ASP A 63 -3.99 2.82 5.24
C ASP A 63 -4.42 1.48 5.82
N ILE A 64 -4.40 0.42 5.02
CA ILE A 64 -4.76 -0.92 5.47
C ILE A 64 -3.74 -1.42 6.50
N ALA A 65 -2.45 -1.22 6.22
CA ALA A 65 -1.39 -1.59 7.16
C ALA A 65 -1.57 -0.90 8.52
N LYS A 66 -1.91 0.38 8.51
CA LYS A 66 -2.15 1.15 9.74
C LYS A 66 -3.32 0.59 10.53
N LEU A 67 -4.43 0.32 9.87
CA LEU A 67 -5.61 -0.25 10.52
C LEU A 67 -5.33 -1.64 11.09
N PHE A 68 -4.56 -2.45 10.37
CA PHE A 68 -4.18 -3.79 10.82
C PHE A 68 -3.28 -3.73 12.07
N VAL A 69 -2.28 -2.86 12.04
CA VAL A 69 -1.38 -2.67 13.18
C VAL A 69 -2.15 -2.17 14.41
N ASP A 70 -3.06 -1.24 14.21
CA ASP A 70 -3.89 -0.72 15.30
C ASP A 70 -4.82 -1.82 15.86
N ALA A 71 -5.43 -2.62 14.99
CA ALA A 71 -6.33 -3.70 15.41
C ALA A 71 -5.60 -4.81 16.18
N THR A 72 -4.32 -5.00 15.93
CA THR A 72 -3.49 -6.01 16.61
C THR A 72 -2.66 -5.41 17.74
N LYS A 73 -2.90 -4.16 18.11
CA LYS A 73 -2.20 -3.45 19.20
C LYS A 73 -0.68 -3.48 19.05
N ASN A 74 -0.18 -3.29 17.82
CA ASN A 74 1.24 -3.34 17.48
C ASN A 74 1.90 -4.72 17.71
N LYS A 75 1.12 -5.78 17.79
CA LYS A 75 1.61 -7.15 18.01
C LYS A 75 1.56 -8.00 16.74
N SER A 76 1.66 -7.37 15.59
CA SER A 76 1.71 -8.04 14.28
C SER A 76 2.88 -7.51 13.48
N LYS A 77 3.19 -8.21 12.39
CA LYS A 77 4.18 -7.78 11.41
C LYS A 77 3.49 -7.51 10.08
N VAL A 78 3.86 -6.42 9.42
CA VAL A 78 3.29 -6.07 8.12
C VAL A 78 4.42 -5.82 7.13
N LEU A 79 4.31 -6.42 5.97
CA LEU A 79 5.13 -6.10 4.81
C LEU A 79 4.28 -5.33 3.81
N CYS A 80 4.65 -4.08 3.56
CA CYS A 80 4.02 -3.23 2.56
C CYS A 80 4.78 -3.33 1.25
N VAL A 81 4.11 -3.67 0.18
CA VAL A 81 4.70 -3.82 -1.15
C VAL A 81 3.99 -2.88 -2.13
N ASP A 82 4.76 -2.05 -2.80
CA ASP A 82 4.23 -1.16 -3.84
C ASP A 82 5.33 -0.85 -4.85
N PRO A 83 5.06 -0.94 -6.17
CA PRO A 83 6.06 -0.60 -7.18
C PRO A 83 6.34 0.90 -7.27
N ASN A 84 5.50 1.75 -6.71
CA ASN A 84 5.65 3.19 -6.76
C ASN A 84 6.45 3.69 -5.55
N LYS A 85 7.65 4.20 -5.82
CA LYS A 85 8.56 4.69 -4.77
C LYS A 85 7.98 5.85 -3.97
N LYS A 86 7.17 6.71 -4.60
CA LYS A 86 6.53 7.83 -3.92
C LYS A 86 5.51 7.35 -2.90
N MET A 87 4.71 6.34 -3.27
CA MET A 87 3.76 5.72 -2.35
C MET A 87 4.46 5.10 -1.16
N ILE A 88 5.56 4.39 -1.39
CA ILE A 88 6.38 3.81 -0.32
C ILE A 88 6.91 4.93 0.60
N SER A 89 7.42 6.00 0.02
CA SER A 89 7.94 7.14 0.78
C SER A 89 6.85 7.76 1.66
N LEU A 90 5.66 7.96 1.12
CA LEU A 90 4.52 8.49 1.86
C LEU A 90 4.07 7.55 2.97
N SER A 91 4.02 6.26 2.69
CA SER A 91 3.63 5.27 3.70
C SER A 91 4.65 5.19 4.82
N LYS A 92 5.93 5.27 4.53
CA LYS A 92 6.98 5.32 5.55
C LYS A 92 6.84 6.54 6.46
N GLN A 93 6.52 7.68 5.86
CA GLN A 93 6.31 8.91 6.61
C GLN A 93 5.07 8.82 7.50
N LYS A 94 3.98 8.30 6.96
CA LYS A 94 2.71 8.14 7.65
C LYS A 94 2.80 7.12 8.80
N LEU A 95 3.56 6.06 8.59
CA LEU A 95 3.67 4.93 9.52
C LEU A 95 4.99 4.90 10.29
N ARG A 96 5.67 6.03 10.37
CA ARG A 96 6.98 6.13 11.03
C ARG A 96 7.01 5.67 12.48
N ASP A 97 5.88 5.79 13.17
CA ASP A 97 5.76 5.39 14.58
C ASP A 97 5.44 3.89 14.73
N CYS A 98 5.23 3.18 13.65
CA CYS A 98 4.91 1.75 13.64
C CYS A 98 6.20 0.93 13.45
N LYS A 99 6.62 0.22 14.48
CA LYS A 99 7.93 -0.46 14.49
C LYS A 99 7.97 -1.78 13.70
N ASN A 100 6.83 -2.42 13.50
CA ASN A 100 6.75 -3.77 12.93
C ASN A 100 6.34 -3.78 11.46
N ILE A 101 6.56 -2.67 10.76
CA ILE A 101 6.26 -2.54 9.34
C ILE A 101 7.55 -2.49 8.56
N SER A 102 7.62 -3.28 7.50
CA SER A 102 8.69 -3.24 6.49
C SER A 102 8.11 -2.94 5.12
N TRP A 103 8.95 -2.47 4.21
CA TRP A 103 8.52 -2.02 2.89
C TRP A 103 9.41 -2.63 1.81
N ASN A 104 8.79 -2.97 0.68
CA ASN A 104 9.48 -3.40 -0.52
C ASN A 104 8.84 -2.72 -1.74
N TRP A 105 9.67 -2.04 -2.53
CA TRP A 105 9.23 -1.33 -3.74
C TRP A 105 9.55 -2.09 -5.03
N LYS A 106 10.32 -3.19 -4.96
CA LYS A 106 10.79 -3.89 -6.15
C LYS A 106 9.66 -4.68 -6.81
N SER A 107 9.29 -4.26 -7.99
CA SER A 107 8.34 -5.01 -8.83
C SER A 107 8.82 -6.43 -9.14
N GLN A 108 10.11 -6.65 -9.09
CA GLN A 108 10.73 -7.96 -9.29
C GLN A 108 10.31 -8.99 -8.24
N PHE A 109 9.82 -8.55 -7.10
CA PHE A 109 9.32 -9.44 -6.07
C PHE A 109 8.21 -10.38 -6.60
N PHE A 110 7.35 -9.84 -7.45
CA PHE A 110 6.26 -10.61 -8.06
C PHE A 110 6.75 -11.58 -9.14
N ILE A 111 7.82 -11.22 -9.84
CA ILE A 111 8.38 -12.05 -10.92
C ILE A 111 9.09 -13.28 -10.34
N PHE A 112 9.77 -13.15 -9.24
CA PHE A 112 10.46 -14.27 -8.58
C PHE A 112 9.51 -15.35 -8.09
N ASN A 113 8.34 -14.97 -7.61
CA ASN A 113 7.36 -15.92 -7.10
C ASN A 113 6.62 -16.69 -8.20
N ASN A 114 6.67 -16.21 -9.44
CA ASN A 114 6.06 -16.89 -10.58
C ASN A 114 6.98 -17.89 -11.25
N ASN A 115 8.25 -17.95 -10.88
CA ASN A 115 9.25 -18.85 -11.44
C ASN A 115 9.58 -20.05 -10.53
N ILE A 116 8.82 -20.20 -9.48
CA ILE A 116 8.99 -21.34 -8.55
C ILE A 116 8.06 -22.51 -8.95
#